data_99524df0d4cc4edeb662740018c8be52
#
_entry.id   99524df0d4cc4edeb662740018c8be52
#
_cell.length_a   1.000
_cell.length_b   1.000
_cell.length_c   1.000
_cell.angle_alpha   90.00
_cell.angle_beta   90.00
_cell.angle_gamma   90.00
#
_symmetry.space_group_name_H-M   'P 1'
#
loop_
_entity.id
_entity.type
_entity.pdbx_description
1 polymer ?
#
loop_
_entity_poly.entity_id
_entity_poly.type
_entity_poly.pdbx_seq_one_letter_code
_entity_poly.pdbx_strand_id
1 'polypeptide(L)'
;MKLALLSDIHANLQAFDACLAHAQAVGAQRYALLGDLVGYGADPVAVVQRVIQMAEEGAIVLKGNHDEMAVMPDGANKTLGGSTADWTHAQLDAAQRAYLDALPLTHREDTTLLVHASVDSPGRWRYVDDERSAGASLDACADQPGVHYVFGGHVHQQMLYYRGTGRGLMKFAPTPGVPVPMPRHRQWVATIGSVGQPRDGDPRAMYALFDMSAAQVTFHRVPYDYQSAAAA
;
A
#
# COMPACT_ATOMS: atom_id res chain seq x y z
N MET A 1 -13.01 15.29 1.21
CA MET A 1 -11.53 15.23 1.33
C MET A 1 -11.08 13.95 0.64
N LYS A 2 -10.11 14.04 -0.30
CA LYS A 2 -9.62 12.92 -1.09
C LYS A 2 -8.23 12.49 -0.61
N LEU A 3 -8.11 11.24 -0.20
CA LEU A 3 -6.88 10.59 0.26
C LEU A 3 -6.35 9.66 -0.83
N ALA A 4 -5.15 9.93 -1.35
CA ALA A 4 -4.45 9.01 -2.23
C ALA A 4 -3.76 7.93 -1.40
N LEU A 5 -4.03 6.67 -1.74
CA LEU A 5 -3.53 5.48 -1.08
C LEU A 5 -2.53 4.79 -2.03
N LEU A 6 -1.26 4.78 -1.68
CA LEU A 6 -0.18 4.17 -2.44
C LEU A 6 0.46 3.07 -1.60
N SER A 7 0.88 1.98 -2.21
CA SER A 7 1.56 0.87 -1.52
C SER A 7 2.52 0.16 -2.47
N ASP A 8 3.44 -0.60 -1.90
CA ASP A 8 4.31 -1.48 -2.69
C ASP A 8 5.06 -0.70 -3.78
N ILE A 9 5.73 0.40 -3.34
CA ILE A 9 6.48 1.32 -4.22
C ILE A 9 7.73 0.63 -4.73
N HIS A 10 8.33 -0.21 -3.87
CA HIS A 10 9.44 -1.08 -4.24
C HIS A 10 10.59 -0.35 -4.93
N ALA A 11 11.03 0.77 -4.36
CA ALA A 11 12.15 1.55 -4.88
C ALA A 11 12.04 1.89 -6.39
N ASN A 12 10.81 1.98 -6.93
CA ASN A 12 10.53 2.36 -8.31
C ASN A 12 10.12 3.84 -8.36
N LEU A 13 11.12 4.73 -8.47
CA LEU A 13 10.91 6.16 -8.43
C LEU A 13 10.05 6.65 -9.59
N GLN A 14 10.22 6.08 -10.79
CA GLN A 14 9.50 6.46 -12.00
C GLN A 14 7.99 6.21 -11.86
N ALA A 15 7.63 5.03 -11.34
CA ALA A 15 6.22 4.69 -11.05
C ALA A 15 5.65 5.56 -9.92
N PHE A 16 6.45 5.82 -8.89
CA PHE A 16 6.04 6.63 -7.76
C PHE A 16 5.75 8.07 -8.17
N ASP A 17 6.66 8.72 -8.89
CA ASP A 17 6.46 10.08 -9.38
C ASP A 17 5.25 10.19 -10.34
N ALA A 18 5.06 9.21 -11.22
CA ALA A 18 3.90 9.17 -12.10
C ALA A 18 2.58 9.06 -11.32
N CYS A 19 2.53 8.21 -10.28
CA CYS A 19 1.35 8.08 -9.42
C CYS A 19 1.07 9.36 -8.64
N LEU A 20 2.10 10.02 -8.09
CA LEU A 20 1.95 11.29 -7.37
C LEU A 20 1.40 12.40 -8.29
N ALA A 21 1.97 12.54 -9.48
CA ALA A 21 1.52 13.53 -10.47
C ALA A 21 0.06 13.28 -10.89
N HIS A 22 -0.30 12.02 -11.14
CA HIS A 22 -1.67 11.65 -11.48
C HIS A 22 -2.63 11.90 -10.32
N ALA A 23 -2.27 11.51 -9.09
CA ALA A 23 -3.10 11.72 -7.90
C ALA A 23 -3.37 13.21 -7.65
N GLN A 24 -2.35 14.06 -7.81
CA GLN A 24 -2.50 15.51 -7.74
C GLN A 24 -3.47 16.02 -8.81
N ALA A 25 -3.33 15.59 -10.06
CA ALA A 25 -4.17 16.01 -11.18
C ALA A 25 -5.65 15.64 -11.01
N VAL A 26 -5.97 14.51 -10.33
CA VAL A 26 -7.35 14.10 -10.02
C VAL A 26 -7.85 14.63 -8.67
N GLY A 27 -7.07 15.50 -8.02
CA GLY A 27 -7.46 16.28 -6.85
C GLY A 27 -7.25 15.59 -5.52
N ALA A 28 -6.22 14.73 -5.38
CA ALA A 28 -5.77 14.26 -4.09
C ALA A 28 -5.35 15.46 -3.21
N GLN A 29 -5.75 15.42 -1.94
CA GLN A 29 -5.49 16.46 -0.96
C GLN A 29 -4.56 15.97 0.15
N ARG A 30 -4.51 14.66 0.36
CA ARG A 30 -3.66 13.97 1.34
C ARG A 30 -3.16 12.66 0.74
N TYR A 31 -2.09 12.13 1.34
CA TYR A 31 -1.41 10.94 0.88
C TYR A 31 -1.20 9.96 2.03
N ALA A 32 -1.34 8.67 1.75
CA ALA A 32 -0.95 7.58 2.64
C ALA A 32 -0.13 6.55 1.86
N LEU A 33 1.05 6.23 2.38
CA LEU A 33 2.00 5.26 1.84
C LEU A 33 1.93 4.03 2.74
N LEU A 34 1.39 2.93 2.23
CA LEU A 34 0.99 1.77 3.04
C LEU A 34 2.10 0.71 3.17
N GLY A 35 3.36 1.09 3.04
CA GLY A 35 4.51 0.19 3.22
C GLY A 35 5.04 -0.40 1.92
N ASP A 36 6.11 -1.20 2.06
CA ASP A 36 6.94 -1.69 0.98
C ASP A 36 7.45 -0.55 0.09
N LEU A 37 8.05 0.43 0.76
CA LEU A 37 8.63 1.61 0.13
C LEU A 37 9.86 1.23 -0.70
N VAL A 38 10.63 0.26 -0.19
CA VAL A 38 11.88 -0.24 -0.79
C VAL A 38 11.79 -1.73 -1.16
N GLY A 39 12.91 -2.29 -1.60
CA GLY A 39 13.01 -3.66 -2.10
C GLY A 39 12.71 -3.78 -3.60
N TYR A 40 13.31 -4.75 -4.26
CA TYR A 40 13.23 -5.04 -5.70
C TYR A 40 13.84 -3.98 -6.62
N GLY A 41 13.33 -2.75 -6.59
CA GLY A 41 13.69 -1.69 -7.54
C GLY A 41 15.03 -1.01 -7.24
N ALA A 42 15.45 -0.13 -8.16
CA ALA A 42 16.80 0.39 -8.22
C ALA A 42 17.03 1.71 -7.44
N ASP A 43 15.97 2.40 -7.03
CA ASP A 43 16.06 3.77 -6.47
C ASP A 43 15.71 3.88 -4.97
N PRO A 44 16.21 2.99 -4.06
CA PRO A 44 15.77 3.00 -2.66
C PRO A 44 16.08 4.30 -1.94
N VAL A 45 17.26 4.89 -2.18
CA VAL A 45 17.68 6.15 -1.53
C VAL A 45 16.74 7.29 -1.93
N ALA A 46 16.49 7.46 -3.22
CA ALA A 46 15.65 8.54 -3.72
C ALA A 46 14.18 8.38 -3.28
N VAL A 47 13.67 7.15 -3.26
CA VAL A 47 12.31 6.87 -2.76
C VAL A 47 12.21 7.19 -1.27
N VAL A 48 13.15 6.73 -0.43
CA VAL A 48 13.12 7.02 1.02
C VAL A 48 13.24 8.52 1.29
N GLN A 49 14.08 9.25 0.56
CA GLN A 49 14.17 10.72 0.68
C GLN A 49 12.85 11.41 0.35
N ARG A 50 12.20 11.00 -0.74
CA ARG A 50 10.89 11.53 -1.14
C ARG A 50 9.81 11.21 -0.10
N VAL A 51 9.82 10.00 0.45
CA VAL A 51 8.87 9.57 1.50
C VAL A 51 9.05 10.38 2.78
N ILE A 52 10.29 10.63 3.22
CA ILE A 52 10.59 11.48 4.38
C ILE A 52 10.03 12.89 4.16
N GLN A 53 10.30 13.50 3.02
CA GLN A 53 9.75 14.82 2.68
C GLN A 53 8.22 14.82 2.73
N MET A 54 7.57 13.82 2.14
CA MET A 54 6.10 13.72 2.16
C MET A 54 5.55 13.55 3.59
N ALA A 55 6.26 12.81 4.44
CA ALA A 55 5.87 12.65 5.84
C ALA A 55 5.96 13.99 6.61
N GLU A 56 7.00 14.79 6.37
CA GLU A 56 7.12 16.15 6.92
C GLU A 56 5.99 17.08 6.43
N GLU A 57 5.48 16.86 5.23
CA GLU A 57 4.32 17.55 4.64
C GLU A 57 2.97 16.98 5.12
N GLY A 58 2.98 15.95 5.99
CA GLY A 58 1.78 15.37 6.62
C GLY A 58 1.23 14.13 5.94
N ALA A 59 1.99 13.45 5.09
CA ALA A 59 1.60 12.14 4.58
C ALA A 59 1.68 11.08 5.69
N ILE A 60 0.73 10.15 5.68
CA ILE A 60 0.75 8.96 6.52
C ILE A 60 1.69 7.94 5.88
N VAL A 61 2.62 7.37 6.66
CA VAL A 61 3.56 6.37 6.17
C VAL A 61 3.56 5.16 7.09
N LEU A 62 3.42 3.97 6.52
CA LEU A 62 3.45 2.70 7.24
C LEU A 62 4.66 1.87 6.83
N LYS A 63 5.04 0.91 7.69
CA LYS A 63 6.05 -0.11 7.42
C LYS A 63 5.44 -1.27 6.65
N GLY A 64 6.14 -1.75 5.62
CA GLY A 64 5.91 -3.03 4.96
C GLY A 64 7.00 -4.06 5.30
N ASN A 65 6.84 -5.30 4.83
CA ASN A 65 7.80 -6.36 5.09
C ASN A 65 9.14 -6.15 4.39
N HIS A 66 9.17 -5.52 3.22
CA HIS A 66 10.42 -5.20 2.54
C HIS A 66 11.16 -4.05 3.21
N ASP A 67 10.47 -3.13 3.87
CA ASP A 67 11.10 -2.09 4.69
C ASP A 67 11.76 -2.72 5.92
N GLU A 68 11.09 -3.67 6.61
CA GLU A 68 11.66 -4.44 7.72
C GLU A 68 12.88 -5.26 7.27
N MET A 69 12.77 -5.97 6.14
CA MET A 69 13.88 -6.74 5.57
C MET A 69 15.08 -5.88 5.18
N ALA A 70 14.85 -4.66 4.69
CA ALA A 70 15.94 -3.73 4.36
C ALA A 70 16.64 -3.17 5.60
N VAL A 71 15.95 -3.05 6.74
CA VAL A 71 16.56 -2.65 8.02
C VAL A 71 17.36 -3.79 8.64
N MET A 72 16.82 -5.00 8.65
CA MET A 72 17.43 -6.21 9.23
C MET A 72 17.44 -7.36 8.22
N PRO A 73 18.34 -7.31 7.23
CA PRO A 73 18.37 -8.34 6.19
C PRO A 73 18.84 -9.68 6.77
N ASP A 74 18.15 -10.75 6.36
CA ASP A 74 18.58 -12.13 6.63
C ASP A 74 19.45 -12.62 5.47
N GLY A 75 20.75 -12.50 5.58
CA GLY A 75 21.72 -12.91 4.55
C GLY A 75 21.68 -14.40 4.17
N ALA A 76 20.94 -15.22 4.92
CA ALA A 76 20.64 -16.61 4.54
C ALA A 76 19.46 -16.75 3.59
N ASN A 77 18.60 -15.73 3.48
CA ASN A 77 17.42 -15.74 2.61
C ASN A 77 17.85 -15.59 1.13
N LYS A 78 17.75 -16.68 0.37
CA LYS A 78 18.13 -16.75 -1.06
C LYS A 78 16.98 -16.46 -2.02
N THR A 79 15.83 -16.03 -1.53
CA THR A 79 14.75 -15.56 -2.40
C THR A 79 15.14 -14.23 -3.06
N LEU A 80 14.46 -13.87 -4.15
CA LEU A 80 14.66 -12.57 -4.79
C LEU A 80 14.43 -11.42 -3.79
N GLY A 81 13.40 -11.52 -2.95
CA GLY A 81 13.12 -10.54 -1.89
C GLY A 81 14.28 -10.40 -0.91
N GLY A 82 14.85 -11.52 -0.42
CA GLY A 82 16.01 -11.52 0.47
C GLY A 82 17.26 -10.91 -0.18
N SER A 83 17.58 -11.33 -1.41
CA SER A 83 18.77 -10.82 -2.12
C SER A 83 18.67 -9.32 -2.39
N THR A 84 17.48 -8.80 -2.73
CA THR A 84 17.27 -7.35 -2.91
C THR A 84 17.24 -6.59 -1.60
N ALA A 85 16.86 -7.23 -0.48
CA ALA A 85 16.92 -6.63 0.84
C ALA A 85 18.38 -6.35 1.28
N ASP A 86 19.28 -7.33 1.09
CA ASP A 86 20.72 -7.16 1.38
C ASP A 86 21.30 -5.99 0.56
N TRP A 87 20.98 -5.94 -0.73
CA TRP A 87 21.44 -4.85 -1.59
C TRP A 87 20.85 -3.49 -1.16
N THR A 88 19.54 -3.43 -0.91
CA THR A 88 18.86 -2.22 -0.45
C THR A 88 19.47 -1.70 0.86
N HIS A 89 19.72 -2.60 1.82
CA HIS A 89 20.38 -2.25 3.07
C HIS A 89 21.73 -1.54 2.86
N ALA A 90 22.53 -2.06 1.90
CA ALA A 90 23.84 -1.49 1.59
C ALA A 90 23.76 -0.11 0.91
N GLN A 91 22.66 0.20 0.22
CA GLN A 91 22.44 1.51 -0.43
C GLN A 91 21.99 2.57 0.58
N LEU A 92 21.18 2.19 1.57
CA LEU A 92 20.60 3.12 2.54
C LEU A 92 21.64 3.52 3.61
N ASP A 93 21.66 4.79 3.99
CA ASP A 93 22.44 5.25 5.13
C ASP A 93 21.76 4.88 6.47
N ALA A 94 22.48 5.14 7.58
CA ALA A 94 21.99 4.81 8.92
C ALA A 94 20.72 5.58 9.30
N ALA A 95 20.57 6.84 8.85
CA ALA A 95 19.40 7.65 9.15
C ALA A 95 18.17 7.16 8.38
N GLN A 96 18.35 6.79 7.13
CA GLN A 96 17.28 6.21 6.29
C GLN A 96 16.80 4.87 6.84
N ARG A 97 17.71 3.98 7.27
CA ARG A 97 17.35 2.72 7.92
C ARG A 97 16.61 2.94 9.24
N ALA A 98 17.09 3.88 10.06
CA ALA A 98 16.42 4.23 11.31
C ALA A 98 15.02 4.80 11.08
N TYR A 99 14.84 5.60 10.02
CA TYR A 99 13.52 6.08 9.62
C TYR A 99 12.57 4.93 9.27
N LEU A 100 12.98 4.00 8.40
CA LEU A 100 12.19 2.83 8.03
C LEU A 100 11.86 1.95 9.26
N ASP A 101 12.81 1.79 10.17
CA ASP A 101 12.60 1.00 11.39
C ASP A 101 11.57 1.61 12.34
N ALA A 102 11.50 2.93 12.39
CA ALA A 102 10.56 3.66 13.24
C ALA A 102 9.12 3.73 12.71
N LEU A 103 8.87 3.31 11.46
CA LEU A 103 7.54 3.38 10.84
C LEU A 103 6.51 2.52 11.59
N PRO A 104 5.28 3.01 11.79
CA PRO A 104 4.20 2.24 12.40
C PRO A 104 3.68 1.15 11.46
N LEU A 105 3.12 0.08 12.02
CA LEU A 105 2.49 -1.01 11.27
C LEU A 105 1.05 -0.70 10.84
N THR A 106 0.38 0.20 11.57
CA THR A 106 -1.01 0.58 11.32
C THR A 106 -1.22 2.05 11.62
N HIS A 107 -2.20 2.65 10.97
CA HIS A 107 -2.68 4.00 11.29
C HIS A 107 -4.20 4.03 11.23
N ARG A 108 -4.82 4.57 12.28
CA ARG A 108 -6.26 4.76 12.33
C ARG A 108 -6.61 6.24 12.26
N GLU A 109 -7.53 6.58 11.38
CA GLU A 109 -8.14 7.90 11.31
C GLU A 109 -9.66 7.74 11.17
N ASP A 110 -10.40 8.24 12.13
CA ASP A 110 -11.87 8.14 12.20
C ASP A 110 -12.37 6.70 11.99
N THR A 111 -13.02 6.47 10.84
CA THR A 111 -13.60 5.19 10.43
C THR A 111 -12.70 4.35 9.52
N THR A 112 -11.49 4.82 9.26
CA THR A 112 -10.52 4.22 8.35
C THR A 112 -9.33 3.65 9.11
N LEU A 113 -8.95 2.42 8.81
CA LEU A 113 -7.75 1.76 9.31
C LEU A 113 -6.85 1.43 8.11
N LEU A 114 -5.62 1.88 8.20
CA LEU A 114 -4.57 1.64 7.21
C LEU A 114 -3.59 0.60 7.74
N VAL A 115 -3.19 -0.33 6.90
CA VAL A 115 -2.26 -1.41 7.24
C VAL A 115 -1.51 -1.80 5.96
N HIS A 116 -0.31 -2.37 6.06
CA HIS A 116 0.35 -2.89 4.85
C HIS A 116 -0.29 -4.21 4.39
N ALA A 117 -0.43 -5.18 5.29
CA ALA A 117 -0.95 -6.51 4.99
C ALA A 117 -2.33 -6.73 5.65
N SER A 118 -2.43 -7.60 6.66
CA SER A 118 -3.68 -7.91 7.35
C SER A 118 -3.73 -7.31 8.75
N VAL A 119 -4.91 -6.89 9.20
CA VAL A 119 -5.12 -6.30 10.53
C VAL A 119 -4.97 -7.33 11.65
N ASP A 120 -5.25 -8.60 11.40
CA ASP A 120 -5.24 -9.67 12.42
C ASP A 120 -3.84 -10.05 12.95
N SER A 121 -2.80 -9.59 12.32
CA SER A 121 -1.42 -9.70 12.79
C SER A 121 -0.52 -8.86 11.87
N PRO A 122 -0.50 -7.53 11.98
CA PRO A 122 0.15 -6.64 11.00
C PRO A 122 1.62 -6.99 10.72
N GLY A 123 2.41 -7.30 11.76
CA GLY A 123 3.81 -7.69 11.64
C GLY A 123 4.06 -9.14 11.21
N ARG A 124 3.03 -9.92 10.85
CA ARG A 124 3.17 -11.26 10.27
C ARG A 124 2.98 -11.29 8.77
N TRP A 125 2.69 -10.16 8.17
CA TRP A 125 2.63 -9.95 6.74
C TRP A 125 1.72 -10.95 6.00
N ARG A 126 0.54 -11.26 6.59
CA ARG A 126 -0.41 -12.20 5.98
C ARG A 126 -1.07 -11.58 4.77
N TYR A 127 -1.14 -12.35 3.68
CA TYR A 127 -1.84 -11.93 2.46
C TYR A 127 -3.36 -11.83 2.69
N VAL A 128 -3.96 -10.80 2.09
CA VAL A 128 -5.42 -10.63 2.00
C VAL A 128 -5.80 -10.84 0.53
N ASP A 129 -5.88 -12.10 0.11
CA ASP A 129 -6.05 -12.51 -1.29
C ASP A 129 -7.35 -13.29 -1.54
N ASP A 130 -8.07 -13.66 -0.47
CA ASP A 130 -9.35 -14.33 -0.53
C ASP A 130 -10.36 -13.78 0.50
N GLU A 131 -11.60 -14.27 0.44
CA GLU A 131 -12.68 -13.86 1.36
C GLU A 131 -12.40 -14.29 2.81
N ARG A 132 -11.65 -15.35 3.03
CA ARG A 132 -11.30 -15.85 4.37
C ARG A 132 -10.30 -14.92 5.05
N SER A 133 -9.21 -14.58 4.36
CA SER A 133 -8.18 -13.66 4.86
C SER A 133 -8.72 -12.24 5.04
N ALA A 134 -9.57 -11.77 4.13
CA ALA A 134 -10.28 -10.51 4.27
C ALA A 134 -11.24 -10.53 5.48
N GLY A 135 -11.91 -11.66 5.71
CA GLY A 135 -12.76 -11.86 6.89
C GLY A 135 -12.00 -11.78 8.20
N ALA A 136 -10.85 -12.45 8.29
CA ALA A 136 -9.98 -12.40 9.46
C ALA A 136 -9.50 -10.96 9.75
N SER A 137 -9.13 -10.22 8.71
CA SER A 137 -8.73 -8.82 8.83
C SER A 137 -9.87 -7.93 9.38
N LEU A 138 -11.11 -8.14 8.93
CA LEU A 138 -12.28 -7.42 9.45
C LEU A 138 -12.66 -7.85 10.87
N ASP A 139 -12.53 -9.14 11.20
CA ASP A 139 -12.82 -9.65 12.56
C ASP A 139 -11.86 -9.05 13.58
N ALA A 140 -10.61 -8.83 13.21
CA ALA A 140 -9.63 -8.14 14.04
C ALA A 140 -9.96 -6.66 14.31
N CYS A 141 -10.87 -6.06 13.53
CA CYS A 141 -11.38 -4.73 13.82
C CYS A 141 -12.50 -4.72 14.88
N ALA A 142 -12.95 -5.86 15.40
CA ALA A 142 -14.01 -5.94 16.41
C ALA A 142 -13.66 -5.14 17.68
N ASP A 143 -12.38 -5.11 18.07
CA ASP A 143 -11.87 -4.35 19.20
C ASP A 143 -11.63 -2.86 18.86
N GLN A 144 -11.93 -2.45 17.62
CA GLN A 144 -11.79 -1.07 17.13
C GLN A 144 -13.15 -0.54 16.65
N PRO A 145 -14.09 -0.23 17.54
CA PRO A 145 -15.43 0.17 17.15
C PRO A 145 -15.40 1.42 16.25
N GLY A 146 -16.27 1.41 15.24
CA GLY A 146 -16.39 2.50 14.28
C GLY A 146 -15.46 2.39 13.06
N VAL A 147 -14.60 1.37 12.95
CA VAL A 147 -13.86 1.10 11.71
C VAL A 147 -14.80 0.48 10.67
N HIS A 148 -14.93 1.16 9.54
CA HIS A 148 -15.73 0.71 8.38
C HIS A 148 -14.86 0.39 7.17
N TYR A 149 -13.69 1.01 7.07
CA TYR A 149 -12.79 0.91 5.92
C TYR A 149 -11.41 0.44 6.35
N VAL A 150 -10.95 -0.65 5.76
CA VAL A 150 -9.57 -1.13 5.88
C VAL A 150 -8.92 -1.04 4.50
N PHE A 151 -7.78 -0.37 4.40
CA PHE A 151 -6.99 -0.31 3.17
C PHE A 151 -5.62 -0.92 3.41
N GLY A 152 -5.20 -1.79 2.48
CA GLY A 152 -3.90 -2.45 2.51
C GLY A 152 -3.30 -2.63 1.12
N GLY A 153 -2.04 -3.07 1.07
CA GLY A 153 -1.27 -3.43 -0.12
C GLY A 153 -0.87 -4.90 -0.13
N HIS A 154 0.45 -5.15 -0.23
CA HIS A 154 1.13 -6.44 -0.06
C HIS A 154 0.83 -7.52 -1.13
N VAL A 155 -0.41 -7.63 -1.60
CA VAL A 155 -0.82 -8.63 -2.62
C VAL A 155 -0.53 -8.18 -4.05
N HIS A 156 -0.21 -6.91 -4.30
CA HIS A 156 0.00 -6.31 -5.61
C HIS A 156 -1.19 -6.45 -6.59
N GLN A 157 -2.41 -6.56 -6.03
CA GLN A 157 -3.66 -6.66 -6.79
C GLN A 157 -4.68 -5.68 -6.23
N GLN A 158 -5.52 -5.15 -7.11
CA GLN A 158 -6.63 -4.27 -6.73
C GLN A 158 -7.90 -5.10 -6.53
N MET A 159 -8.39 -5.16 -5.30
CA MET A 159 -9.57 -5.94 -4.94
C MET A 159 -10.36 -5.27 -3.82
N LEU A 160 -11.67 -5.43 -3.85
CA LEU A 160 -12.58 -5.04 -2.78
C LEU A 160 -13.26 -6.26 -2.18
N TYR A 161 -13.32 -6.28 -0.85
CA TYR A 161 -14.11 -7.23 -0.08
C TYR A 161 -15.05 -6.46 0.83
N TYR A 162 -16.27 -6.95 1.02
CA TYR A 162 -17.21 -6.33 1.94
C TYR A 162 -18.14 -7.34 2.59
N ARG A 163 -18.60 -7.03 3.80
CA ARG A 163 -19.66 -7.80 4.46
C ARG A 163 -21.01 -7.38 3.88
N GLY A 164 -21.69 -8.34 3.28
CA GLY A 164 -23.08 -8.20 2.85
C GLY A 164 -24.05 -8.38 4.02
N THR A 165 -25.34 -8.53 3.71
CA THR A 165 -26.39 -8.85 4.69
C THR A 165 -26.40 -10.33 5.10
N GLY A 166 -25.66 -11.18 4.39
CA GLY A 166 -25.46 -12.61 4.69
C GLY A 166 -24.21 -12.89 5.54
N ARG A 167 -23.93 -14.18 5.79
CA ARG A 167 -22.79 -14.62 6.58
C ARG A 167 -21.44 -14.57 5.85
N GLY A 168 -21.44 -14.41 4.53
CA GLY A 168 -20.23 -14.41 3.69
C GLY A 168 -19.74 -13.03 3.34
N LEU A 169 -18.46 -12.94 3.02
CA LEU A 169 -17.89 -11.78 2.34
C LEU A 169 -18.19 -11.86 0.84
N MET A 170 -18.36 -10.67 0.26
CA MET A 170 -18.44 -10.49 -1.18
C MET A 170 -17.10 -9.96 -1.68
N LYS A 171 -16.63 -10.50 -2.81
CA LYS A 171 -15.41 -10.11 -3.50
C LYS A 171 -15.75 -9.40 -4.80
N PHE A 172 -15.05 -8.33 -5.10
CA PHE A 172 -15.29 -7.53 -6.30
C PHE A 172 -13.97 -7.00 -6.87
N ALA A 173 -13.69 -7.26 -8.14
CA ALA A 173 -12.57 -6.69 -8.86
C ALA A 173 -12.99 -5.32 -9.44
N PRO A 174 -12.39 -4.20 -9.02
CA PRO A 174 -12.78 -2.88 -9.49
C PRO A 174 -12.32 -2.63 -10.93
N THR A 175 -13.13 -1.84 -11.66
CA THR A 175 -12.71 -1.32 -12.96
C THR A 175 -11.90 -0.04 -12.74
N PRO A 176 -10.65 0.06 -13.27
CA PRO A 176 -9.85 1.26 -13.11
C PRO A 176 -10.56 2.52 -13.63
N GLY A 177 -10.47 3.62 -12.88
CA GLY A 177 -11.09 4.90 -13.19
C GLY A 177 -12.58 5.01 -12.86
N VAL A 178 -13.23 3.91 -12.44
CA VAL A 178 -14.66 3.92 -12.09
C VAL A 178 -14.82 4.04 -10.56
N PRO A 179 -15.48 5.09 -10.05
CA PRO A 179 -15.74 5.23 -8.61
C PRO A 179 -16.66 4.13 -8.10
N VAL A 180 -16.27 3.49 -7.00
CA VAL A 180 -17.04 2.45 -6.31
C VAL A 180 -17.59 3.00 -5.01
N PRO A 181 -18.92 3.08 -4.82
CA PRO A 181 -19.50 3.48 -3.55
C PRO A 181 -19.18 2.48 -2.42
N MET A 182 -18.76 2.98 -1.28
CA MET A 182 -18.46 2.21 -0.06
C MET A 182 -19.35 2.68 1.10
N PRO A 183 -20.66 2.33 1.11
CA PRO A 183 -21.57 2.85 2.11
C PRO A 183 -21.16 2.44 3.54
N ARG A 184 -21.27 3.39 4.49
CA ARG A 184 -20.81 3.26 5.89
C ARG A 184 -21.54 2.20 6.73
N HIS A 185 -22.68 1.71 6.28
CA HIS A 185 -23.39 0.63 6.98
C HIS A 185 -22.76 -0.75 6.73
N ARG A 186 -21.69 -0.83 5.94
CA ARG A 186 -20.92 -2.05 5.65
C ARG A 186 -19.48 -1.90 6.14
N GLN A 187 -18.82 -3.02 6.32
CA GLN A 187 -17.39 -3.08 6.53
C GLN A 187 -16.67 -3.51 5.24
N TRP A 188 -15.58 -2.83 4.93
CA TRP A 188 -14.84 -2.97 3.69
C TRP A 188 -13.36 -3.26 3.93
N VAL A 189 -12.81 -4.17 3.14
CA VAL A 189 -11.36 -4.31 2.96
C VAL A 189 -11.03 -4.07 1.50
N ALA A 190 -10.03 -3.25 1.25
CA ALA A 190 -9.52 -3.00 -0.09
C ALA A 190 -8.01 -3.23 -0.14
N THR A 191 -7.55 -4.08 -1.05
CA THR A 191 -6.16 -4.12 -1.47
C THR A 191 -5.99 -3.17 -2.65
N ILE A 192 -5.06 -2.21 -2.51
CA ILE A 192 -4.98 -1.07 -3.44
C ILE A 192 -4.03 -1.32 -4.63
N GLY A 193 -3.37 -2.47 -4.64
CA GLY A 193 -2.38 -2.82 -5.67
C GLY A 193 -0.99 -2.29 -5.37
N SER A 194 -0.10 -2.38 -6.33
CA SER A 194 1.30 -1.98 -6.21
C SER A 194 1.62 -0.82 -7.15
N VAL A 195 2.30 0.20 -6.63
CA VAL A 195 2.87 1.28 -7.44
C VAL A 195 4.01 0.75 -8.29
N GLY A 196 4.99 0.10 -7.67
CA GLY A 196 6.27 -0.23 -8.30
C GLY A 196 6.36 -1.59 -8.98
N GLN A 197 5.50 -2.57 -8.57
CA GLN A 197 5.61 -3.94 -9.07
C GLN A 197 4.22 -4.62 -9.24
N PRO A 198 3.39 -4.17 -10.20
CA PRO A 198 2.16 -4.87 -10.58
C PRO A 198 2.46 -6.33 -10.99
N ARG A 199 1.58 -7.29 -10.59
CA ARG A 199 1.80 -8.73 -10.83
C ARG A 199 0.71 -9.39 -11.67
N ASP A 200 -0.09 -8.62 -12.39
CA ASP A 200 -1.22 -9.10 -13.21
C ASP A 200 -0.99 -9.00 -14.72
N GLY A 201 0.26 -8.76 -15.14
CA GLY A 201 0.65 -8.66 -16.54
C GLY A 201 0.44 -7.28 -17.17
N ASP A 202 -0.14 -6.33 -16.46
CA ASP A 202 -0.26 -4.92 -16.87
C ASP A 202 0.83 -4.10 -16.14
N PRO A 203 1.80 -3.50 -16.87
CA PRO A 203 2.91 -2.79 -16.25
C PRO A 203 2.52 -1.43 -15.64
N ARG A 204 1.29 -0.94 -15.84
CA ARG A 204 0.85 0.34 -15.31
C ARG A 204 0.80 0.31 -13.78
N ALA A 205 1.37 1.34 -13.15
CA ALA A 205 1.37 1.50 -11.70
C ALA A 205 -0.05 1.58 -11.13
N MET A 206 -0.25 1.01 -9.94
CA MET A 206 -1.54 0.97 -9.27
C MET A 206 -1.55 1.87 -8.04
N TYR A 207 -2.65 2.59 -7.83
CA TYR A 207 -2.98 3.25 -6.57
C TYR A 207 -4.49 3.40 -6.44
N ALA A 208 -4.98 3.85 -5.28
CA ALA A 208 -6.39 4.15 -5.07
C ALA A 208 -6.60 5.58 -4.54
N LEU A 209 -7.73 6.19 -4.89
CA LEU A 209 -8.15 7.48 -4.36
C LEU A 209 -9.44 7.30 -3.56
N PHE A 210 -9.39 7.54 -2.26
CA PHE A 210 -10.55 7.45 -1.37
C PHE A 210 -11.14 8.83 -1.11
N ASP A 211 -12.35 9.08 -1.60
CA ASP A 211 -13.13 10.26 -1.22
C ASP A 211 -13.91 9.98 0.06
N MET A 212 -13.35 10.44 1.18
CA MET A 212 -13.92 10.25 2.51
C MET A 212 -15.30 10.90 2.66
N SER A 213 -15.53 12.01 1.96
CA SER A 213 -16.80 12.75 2.03
C SER A 213 -17.90 12.03 1.28
N ALA A 214 -17.60 11.52 0.10
CA ALA A 214 -18.51 10.77 -0.74
C ALA A 214 -18.63 9.29 -0.34
N ALA A 215 -17.73 8.79 0.52
CA ALA A 215 -17.56 7.37 0.82
C ALA A 215 -17.43 6.53 -0.47
N GLN A 216 -16.45 6.89 -1.31
CA GLN A 216 -16.18 6.25 -2.59
C GLN A 216 -14.68 6.01 -2.75
N VAL A 217 -14.31 4.88 -3.36
CA VAL A 217 -12.94 4.60 -3.78
C VAL A 217 -12.86 4.49 -5.29
N THR A 218 -11.81 5.07 -5.87
CA THR A 218 -11.48 4.92 -7.29
C THR A 218 -10.09 4.30 -7.40
N PHE A 219 -10.00 3.18 -8.09
CA PHE A 219 -8.71 2.53 -8.37
C PHE A 219 -8.16 3.06 -9.68
N HIS A 220 -6.86 3.29 -9.72
CA HIS A 220 -6.18 3.86 -10.89
C HIS A 220 -5.08 2.94 -11.40
N ARG A 221 -4.85 3.01 -12.72
CA ARG A 221 -3.75 2.41 -13.44
C ARG A 221 -3.02 3.52 -14.20
N VAL A 222 -1.81 3.82 -13.79
CA VAL A 222 -1.05 4.97 -14.30
C VAL A 222 0.08 4.48 -15.19
N PRO A 223 0.10 4.88 -16.48
CA PRO A 223 1.25 4.60 -17.33
C PRO A 223 2.47 5.39 -16.86
N TYR A 224 3.64 4.76 -16.92
CA TYR A 224 4.93 5.37 -16.65
C TYR A 224 6.00 4.74 -17.53
N ASP A 225 7.20 5.28 -17.53
CA ASP A 225 8.32 4.72 -18.28
C ASP A 225 8.91 3.49 -17.55
N TYR A 226 8.20 2.36 -17.68
CA TYR A 226 8.64 1.10 -17.05
C TYR A 226 9.89 0.52 -17.72
N GLN A 227 10.23 0.93 -18.95
CA GLN A 227 11.44 0.49 -19.63
C GLN A 227 12.68 1.12 -18.98
N SER A 228 12.63 2.41 -18.70
CA SER A 228 13.68 3.09 -17.94
C SER A 228 13.81 2.54 -16.53
N ALA A 229 12.71 2.25 -15.85
CA ALA A 229 12.72 1.65 -14.51
C ALA A 229 13.33 0.23 -14.51
N ALA A 230 13.14 -0.55 -15.58
CA ALA A 230 13.70 -1.89 -15.72
C ALA A 230 15.18 -1.90 -16.14
N ALA A 231 15.68 -0.79 -16.67
CA ALA A 231 17.08 -0.64 -17.12
C ALA A 231 18.00 -0.07 -16.04
N ALA A 232 17.43 0.48 -14.96
CA ALA A 232 18.17 1.03 -13.81
C ALA A 232 18.67 -0.07 -12.89
#